data_7c7ee933c3fa5580b4bcf950a19b3e9f
#
_entry.id   7c7ee933c3fa5580b4bcf950a19b3e9f
#
_cell.length_a   1.000
_cell.length_b   1.000
_cell.length_c   1.000
_cell.angle_alpha   90.00
_cell.angle_beta   90.00
_cell.angle_gamma   90.00
#
_symmetry.space_group_name_H-M   'P 1'
#
loop_
_entity.id
_entity.type
_entity.pdbx_description
1 polymer ?
#
loop_
_entity_poly.entity_id
_entity_poly.type
_entity_poly.pdbx_seq_one_letter_code
_entity_poly.pdbx_strand_id
1 'polypeptide(L)'
;MAIIEVKQLTKVFGNDAGRALPLLEQGWSKDKIAREAKLTVGVNKAEFSIDEGEIFVIMGLSGSGKSTLVRLLNRLIEPTGGQVFFKGKDVVKMNSEELRTFRRKNIGMVFQKFALFPHRSVLANAEYGLEVQGVDKKERTRLAMEALELVGLKGWENHRPDQLSGGMQQRVGLARGLANDPDIL
;
A
#
# COMPACT_ATOMS: atom_id res chain seq x y z
N MET A 1 -18.09 -4.93 10.07
CA MET A 1 -17.05 -5.88 10.59
C MET A 1 -15.71 -5.40 10.08
N ALA A 2 -14.73 -5.28 10.97
CA ALA A 2 -13.44 -4.72 10.59
C ALA A 2 -12.76 -5.54 9.49
N ILE A 3 -12.41 -4.91 8.37
CA ILE A 3 -11.63 -5.50 7.28
C ILE A 3 -10.14 -5.46 7.61
N ILE A 4 -9.70 -4.38 8.29
CA ILE A 4 -8.35 -4.24 8.85
C ILE A 4 -8.45 -3.99 10.36
N GLU A 5 -7.61 -4.66 11.14
CA GLU A 5 -7.40 -4.38 12.55
C GLU A 5 -5.90 -4.27 12.81
N VAL A 6 -5.47 -3.18 13.42
CA VAL A 6 -4.07 -2.88 13.75
C VAL A 6 -3.92 -2.83 15.26
N LYS A 7 -2.96 -3.63 15.79
CA LYS A 7 -2.70 -3.73 17.24
C LYS A 7 -1.24 -3.42 17.55
N GLN A 8 -1.00 -2.37 18.33
CA GLN A 8 0.31 -1.97 18.85
C GLN A 8 1.41 -1.92 17.78
N LEU A 9 1.03 -1.56 16.54
CA LEU A 9 1.93 -1.61 15.38
C LEU A 9 3.06 -0.60 15.54
N THR A 10 4.29 -1.10 15.52
CA THR A 10 5.50 -0.31 15.76
C THR A 10 6.51 -0.55 14.65
N LYS A 11 7.13 0.53 14.16
CA LYS A 11 8.26 0.47 13.24
C LYS A 11 9.39 1.35 13.69
N VAL A 12 10.54 0.75 13.86
CA VAL A 12 11.81 1.41 14.10
C VAL A 12 12.75 1.08 12.96
N PHE A 13 13.53 2.05 12.52
CA PHE A 13 14.59 1.91 11.51
C PHE A 13 15.95 2.03 12.17
N GLY A 14 16.92 1.30 11.66
CA GLY A 14 18.30 1.25 12.13
C GLY A 14 18.74 -0.17 12.42
N ASN A 15 20.02 -0.34 12.73
CA ASN A 15 20.58 -1.64 13.07
C ASN A 15 20.06 -2.09 14.43
N ASP A 16 19.60 -3.35 14.49
CA ASP A 16 19.02 -3.91 15.70
C ASP A 16 17.84 -3.07 16.27
N ALA A 17 16.88 -2.77 15.39
CA ALA A 17 15.71 -1.95 15.67
C ALA A 17 14.88 -2.45 16.87
N GLY A 18 14.93 -3.77 17.17
CA GLY A 18 14.24 -4.39 18.30
C GLY A 18 14.63 -3.81 19.67
N ARG A 19 15.87 -3.30 19.81
CA ARG A 19 16.32 -2.65 21.05
C ARG A 19 15.50 -1.42 21.45
N ALA A 20 14.82 -0.79 20.49
CA ALA A 20 13.99 0.37 20.80
C ALA A 20 12.66 0.01 21.47
N LEU A 21 12.17 -1.23 21.36
CA LEU A 21 10.88 -1.62 21.95
C LEU A 21 10.86 -1.45 23.47
N PRO A 22 11.81 -2.00 24.24
CA PRO A 22 11.85 -1.79 25.69
C PRO A 22 12.10 -0.32 26.07
N LEU A 23 12.83 0.45 25.27
CA LEU A 23 13.03 1.88 25.51
C LEU A 23 11.72 2.67 25.34
N LEU A 24 10.92 2.33 24.33
CA LEU A 24 9.58 2.91 24.12
C LEU A 24 8.63 2.54 25.27
N GLU A 25 8.72 1.33 25.81
CA GLU A 25 7.95 0.90 26.98
C GLU A 25 8.33 1.66 28.26
N GLN A 26 9.60 2.02 28.39
CA GLN A 26 10.14 2.87 29.46
C GLN A 26 9.77 4.36 29.26
N GLY A 27 9.03 4.72 28.20
CA GLY A 27 8.59 6.09 27.95
C GLY A 27 9.64 7.00 27.29
N TRP A 28 10.71 6.43 26.68
CA TRP A 28 11.65 7.25 25.93
C TRP A 28 10.99 7.93 24.74
N SER A 29 11.24 9.22 24.56
CA SER A 29 10.77 9.96 23.39
C SER A 29 11.50 9.53 22.12
N LYS A 30 10.87 9.73 20.95
CA LYS A 30 11.48 9.46 19.63
C LYS A 30 12.83 10.18 19.48
N ASP A 31 12.92 11.42 19.97
CA ASP A 31 14.13 12.23 19.89
C ASP A 31 15.25 11.68 20.79
N LYS A 32 14.91 11.19 21.97
CA LYS A 32 15.87 10.55 22.87
C LYS A 32 16.40 9.26 22.24
N ILE A 33 15.54 8.42 21.67
CA ILE A 33 15.93 7.18 20.97
C ILE A 33 16.84 7.52 19.78
N ALA A 34 16.51 8.56 19.00
CA ALA A 34 17.32 8.98 17.86
C ALA A 34 18.73 9.43 18.28
N ARG A 35 18.84 10.21 19.36
CA ARG A 35 20.12 10.74 19.84
C ARG A 35 20.99 9.67 20.51
N GLU A 36 20.44 8.89 21.42
CA GLU A 36 21.20 7.99 22.29
C GLU A 36 21.32 6.58 21.69
N ALA A 37 20.25 6.05 21.09
CA ALA A 37 20.27 4.70 20.52
C ALA A 37 20.61 4.70 19.01
N LYS A 38 20.66 5.87 18.33
CA LYS A 38 20.86 6.00 16.87
C LYS A 38 19.82 5.24 16.05
N LEU A 39 18.58 5.18 16.53
CA LEU A 39 17.45 4.51 15.90
C LEU A 39 16.35 5.54 15.58
N THR A 40 15.63 5.33 14.47
CA THR A 40 14.55 6.22 14.06
C THR A 40 13.18 5.54 14.24
N VAL A 41 12.35 6.08 15.11
CA VAL A 41 10.99 5.59 15.34
C VAL A 41 10.06 6.17 14.27
N GLY A 42 9.65 5.35 13.30
CA GLY A 42 8.72 5.73 12.23
C GLY A 42 7.25 5.67 12.65
N VAL A 43 6.85 4.60 13.34
CA VAL A 43 5.50 4.39 13.89
C VAL A 43 5.66 3.84 15.30
N ASN A 44 4.85 4.31 16.25
CA ASN A 44 4.90 3.86 17.64
C ASN A 44 3.49 3.47 18.10
N LYS A 45 3.28 2.18 18.36
CA LYS A 45 2.07 1.59 18.95
C LYS A 45 0.78 2.08 18.29
N ALA A 46 0.75 2.13 16.93
CA ALA A 46 -0.48 2.48 16.23
C ALA A 46 -1.55 1.42 16.48
N GLU A 47 -2.77 1.87 16.78
CA GLU A 47 -3.90 1.01 17.06
C GLU A 47 -5.17 1.62 16.47
N PHE A 48 -5.87 0.89 15.59
CA PHE A 48 -7.11 1.29 14.95
C PHE A 48 -7.73 0.10 14.22
N SER A 49 -9.00 0.25 13.84
CA SER A 49 -9.69 -0.67 12.94
C SER A 49 -10.32 0.10 11.78
N ILE A 50 -10.50 -0.56 10.66
CA ILE A 50 -11.14 -0.03 9.46
C ILE A 50 -12.24 -1.02 9.07
N ASP A 51 -13.46 -0.53 8.92
CA ASP A 51 -14.59 -1.34 8.47
C ASP A 51 -14.67 -1.43 6.95
N GLU A 52 -15.38 -2.44 6.45
CA GLU A 52 -15.65 -2.60 5.03
C GLU A 52 -16.47 -1.39 4.51
N GLY A 53 -16.07 -0.86 3.34
CA GLY A 53 -16.68 0.30 2.73
C GLY A 53 -16.28 1.65 3.36
N GLU A 54 -15.41 1.65 4.37
CA GLU A 54 -14.94 2.86 5.04
C GLU A 54 -13.84 3.57 4.24
N ILE A 55 -13.89 4.91 4.21
CA ILE A 55 -12.78 5.76 3.76
C ILE A 55 -11.99 6.20 5.00
N PHE A 56 -10.85 5.55 5.23
CA PHE A 56 -9.98 5.86 6.37
C PHE A 56 -8.87 6.83 5.97
N VAL A 57 -8.79 7.98 6.64
CA VAL A 57 -7.85 9.06 6.31
C VAL A 57 -6.73 9.15 7.33
N ILE A 58 -5.47 9.05 6.86
CA ILE A 58 -4.27 9.24 7.70
C ILE A 58 -3.69 10.62 7.43
N MET A 59 -3.75 11.50 8.42
CA MET A 59 -3.25 12.88 8.34
C MET A 59 -2.05 13.12 9.26
N GLY A 60 -1.27 14.15 8.97
CA GLY A 60 -0.12 14.57 9.77
C GLY A 60 0.94 15.30 8.94
N LEU A 61 1.92 15.90 9.60
CA LEU A 61 3.01 16.66 8.98
C LEU A 61 3.94 15.77 8.15
N SER A 62 4.77 16.37 7.30
CA SER A 62 5.84 15.63 6.61
C SER A 62 6.74 14.95 7.63
N GLY A 63 7.14 13.71 7.36
CA GLY A 63 7.99 12.92 8.28
C GLY A 63 7.25 12.27 9.46
N SER A 64 5.92 12.46 9.62
CA SER A 64 5.17 11.88 10.75
C SER A 64 4.95 10.36 10.70
N GLY A 65 5.41 9.68 9.64
CA GLY A 65 5.30 8.22 9.50
C GLY A 65 4.11 7.72 8.68
N LYS A 66 3.27 8.59 8.09
CA LYS A 66 2.09 8.20 7.28
C LYS A 66 2.40 7.14 6.21
N SER A 67 3.36 7.42 5.36
CA SER A 67 3.77 6.50 4.29
C SER A 67 4.38 5.20 4.83
N THR A 68 5.00 5.25 6.01
CA THR A 68 5.50 4.07 6.70
C THR A 68 4.32 3.23 7.19
N LEU A 69 3.32 3.85 7.81
CA LEU A 69 2.13 3.17 8.30
C LEU A 69 1.39 2.45 7.16
N VAL A 70 1.11 3.15 6.03
CA VAL A 70 0.49 2.53 4.85
C VAL A 70 1.27 1.32 4.34
N ARG A 71 2.61 1.41 4.31
CA ARG A 71 3.47 0.29 3.88
C ARG A 71 3.58 -0.85 4.88
N LEU A 72 3.28 -0.60 6.15
CA LEU A 72 3.18 -1.65 7.18
C LEU A 72 1.89 -2.45 7.01
N LEU A 73 0.77 -1.81 6.65
CA LEU A 73 -0.53 -2.49 6.47
C LEU A 73 -0.48 -3.60 5.42
N ASN A 74 0.27 -3.39 4.35
CA ASN A 74 0.48 -4.40 3.31
C ASN A 74 1.83 -5.13 3.43
N ARG A 75 2.53 -4.92 4.55
CA ARG A 75 3.84 -5.53 4.86
C ARG A 75 4.88 -5.34 3.76
N LEU A 76 4.83 -4.21 3.01
CA LEU A 76 5.96 -3.77 2.17
C LEU A 76 7.16 -3.34 3.02
N ILE A 77 6.91 -2.98 4.26
CA ILE A 77 7.91 -2.78 5.31
C ILE A 77 7.57 -3.74 6.43
N GLU A 78 8.55 -4.53 6.89
CA GLU A 78 8.35 -5.41 8.05
C GLU A 78 8.19 -4.56 9.32
N PRO A 79 7.16 -4.82 10.14
CA PRO A 79 7.03 -4.17 11.44
C PRO A 79 8.16 -4.61 12.38
N THR A 80 8.51 -3.76 13.35
CA THR A 80 9.40 -4.12 14.45
C THR A 80 8.64 -4.79 15.59
N GLY A 81 7.34 -4.48 15.71
CA GLY A 81 6.43 -5.08 16.68
C GLY A 81 4.98 -4.78 16.34
N GLY A 82 4.07 -5.44 17.04
CA GLY A 82 2.63 -5.33 16.81
C GLY A 82 2.11 -6.25 15.71
N GLN A 83 0.83 -6.09 15.36
CA GLN A 83 0.11 -6.99 14.47
C GLN A 83 -0.78 -6.20 13.50
N VAL A 84 -1.01 -6.78 12.33
CA VAL A 84 -1.98 -6.30 11.34
C VAL A 84 -2.85 -7.48 10.95
N PHE A 85 -4.15 -7.37 11.14
CA PHE A 85 -5.10 -8.39 10.72
C PHE A 85 -5.87 -7.89 9.48
N PHE A 86 -6.01 -8.75 8.50
CA PHE A 86 -6.88 -8.58 7.35
C PHE A 86 -7.96 -9.68 7.38
N LYS A 87 -9.23 -9.30 7.49
CA LYS A 87 -10.35 -10.24 7.63
C LYS A 87 -10.04 -11.33 8.69
N GLY A 88 -9.48 -10.92 9.84
CA GLY A 88 -9.10 -11.79 10.94
C GLY A 88 -7.78 -12.60 10.77
N LYS A 89 -7.11 -12.51 9.63
CA LYS A 89 -5.85 -13.21 9.36
C LYS A 89 -4.65 -12.31 9.64
N ASP A 90 -3.71 -12.75 10.48
CA ASP A 90 -2.51 -11.97 10.83
C ASP A 90 -1.56 -11.87 9.63
N VAL A 91 -1.48 -10.69 9.02
CA VAL A 91 -0.62 -10.39 7.86
C VAL A 91 0.86 -10.52 8.21
N VAL A 92 1.23 -10.22 9.46
CA VAL A 92 2.62 -10.28 9.92
C VAL A 92 3.15 -11.73 9.96
N LYS A 93 2.24 -12.68 10.19
CA LYS A 93 2.57 -14.12 10.25
C LYS A 93 2.46 -14.85 8.92
N MET A 94 1.96 -14.21 7.87
CA MET A 94 1.86 -14.83 6.54
C MET A 94 3.24 -15.24 6.03
N ASN A 95 3.34 -16.43 5.46
CA ASN A 95 4.52 -16.84 4.72
C ASN A 95 4.63 -16.07 3.38
N SER A 96 5.74 -16.23 2.66
CA SER A 96 6.02 -15.46 1.44
C SER A 96 4.98 -15.66 0.32
N GLU A 97 4.39 -16.84 0.20
CA GLU A 97 3.39 -17.15 -0.80
C GLU A 97 2.03 -16.57 -0.44
N GLU A 98 1.60 -16.74 0.81
CA GLU A 98 0.39 -16.14 1.35
C GLU A 98 0.42 -14.61 1.23
N LEU A 99 1.54 -13.99 1.61
CA LEU A 99 1.74 -12.54 1.53
C LEU A 99 1.71 -12.04 0.08
N ARG A 100 2.30 -12.80 -0.86
CA ARG A 100 2.24 -12.47 -2.28
C ARG A 100 0.81 -12.55 -2.82
N THR A 101 0.07 -13.58 -2.43
CA THR A 101 -1.34 -13.77 -2.80
C THR A 101 -2.21 -12.66 -2.21
N PHE A 102 -2.02 -12.32 -0.94
CA PHE A 102 -2.70 -11.22 -0.27
C PHE A 102 -2.50 -9.90 -1.02
N ARG A 103 -1.25 -9.53 -1.33
CA ARG A 103 -0.94 -8.29 -2.06
C ARG A 103 -1.51 -8.27 -3.48
N ARG A 104 -1.53 -9.41 -4.18
CA ARG A 104 -2.02 -9.50 -5.55
C ARG A 104 -3.53 -9.36 -5.65
N LYS A 105 -4.26 -10.01 -4.73
CA LYS A 105 -5.71 -10.13 -4.82
C LYS A 105 -6.47 -9.07 -4.02
N ASN A 106 -5.94 -8.68 -2.87
CA ASN A 106 -6.71 -7.91 -1.90
C ASN A 106 -6.26 -6.45 -1.77
N ILE A 107 -5.06 -6.09 -2.28
CA ILE A 107 -4.51 -4.75 -2.11
C ILE A 107 -4.31 -4.06 -3.46
N GLY A 108 -5.00 -2.95 -3.67
CA GLY A 108 -4.65 -1.95 -4.68
C GLY A 108 -3.78 -0.86 -4.06
N MET A 109 -2.76 -0.38 -4.77
CA MET A 109 -1.93 0.72 -4.30
C MET A 109 -1.70 1.75 -5.39
N VAL A 110 -2.12 2.98 -5.11
CA VAL A 110 -1.88 4.14 -5.97
C VAL A 110 -0.70 4.92 -5.41
N PHE A 111 0.31 5.14 -6.25
CA PHE A 111 1.55 5.80 -5.83
C PHE A 111 1.51 7.29 -6.14
N GLN A 112 2.06 8.11 -5.25
CA GLN A 112 2.15 9.55 -5.40
C GLN A 112 2.92 9.99 -6.69
N LYS A 113 3.92 9.23 -7.12
CA LYS A 113 4.68 9.43 -8.37
C LYS A 113 4.20 8.50 -9.48
N PHE A 114 2.92 8.15 -9.52
CA PHE A 114 2.19 7.32 -10.49
C PHE A 114 2.76 5.91 -10.70
N ALA A 115 4.08 5.72 -10.69
CA ALA A 115 4.79 4.45 -10.89
C ALA A 115 4.29 3.69 -12.15
N LEU A 116 4.04 4.41 -13.24
CA LEU A 116 3.66 3.83 -14.51
C LEU A 116 4.89 3.24 -15.22
N PHE A 117 4.68 2.17 -15.98
CA PHE A 117 5.69 1.59 -16.84
C PHE A 117 5.81 2.44 -18.12
N PRO A 118 6.93 3.14 -18.35
CA PRO A 118 7.04 4.08 -19.46
C PRO A 118 7.04 3.40 -20.83
N HIS A 119 7.42 2.13 -20.88
CA HIS A 119 7.47 1.31 -22.09
C HIS A 119 6.15 0.60 -22.42
N ARG A 120 5.13 0.71 -21.56
CA ARG A 120 3.80 0.14 -21.73
C ARG A 120 2.79 1.22 -22.11
N SER A 121 1.77 0.84 -22.89
CA SER A 121 0.63 1.71 -23.15
C SER A 121 -0.21 1.96 -21.88
N VAL A 122 -1.15 2.90 -21.95
CA VAL A 122 -2.14 3.17 -20.90
C VAL A 122 -2.91 1.91 -20.54
N LEU A 123 -3.44 1.20 -21.54
CA LEU A 123 -4.15 -0.06 -21.33
C LEU A 123 -3.25 -1.12 -20.67
N ALA A 124 -2.04 -1.31 -21.19
CA ALA A 124 -1.12 -2.30 -20.64
C ALA A 124 -0.65 -1.95 -19.21
N ASN A 125 -0.63 -0.67 -18.82
CA ASN A 125 -0.44 -0.24 -17.44
C ASN A 125 -1.64 -0.60 -16.57
N ALA A 126 -2.86 -0.38 -17.03
CA ALA A 126 -4.08 -0.72 -16.31
C ALA A 126 -4.25 -2.25 -16.15
N GLU A 127 -3.91 -3.04 -17.17
CA GLU A 127 -3.95 -4.51 -17.16
C GLU A 127 -2.94 -5.17 -16.23
N TYR A 128 -1.88 -4.47 -15.82
CA TYR A 128 -0.69 -5.09 -15.23
C TYR A 128 -0.98 -5.95 -14.00
N GLY A 129 -1.85 -5.50 -13.10
CA GLY A 129 -2.19 -6.26 -11.92
C GLY A 129 -2.92 -7.57 -12.25
N LEU A 130 -3.84 -7.53 -13.21
CA LEU A 130 -4.57 -8.70 -13.72
C LEU A 130 -3.63 -9.67 -14.47
N GLU A 131 -2.66 -9.14 -15.22
CA GLU A 131 -1.61 -9.93 -15.88
C GLU A 131 -0.79 -10.73 -14.85
N VAL A 132 -0.38 -10.08 -13.76
CA VAL A 132 0.37 -10.71 -12.66
C VAL A 132 -0.46 -11.75 -11.91
N GLN A 133 -1.79 -11.60 -11.91
CA GLN A 133 -2.72 -12.59 -11.35
C GLN A 133 -2.96 -13.78 -12.28
N GLY A 134 -2.53 -13.72 -13.53
CA GLY A 134 -2.74 -14.77 -14.55
C GLY A 134 -4.15 -14.73 -15.16
N VAL A 135 -4.86 -13.60 -15.09
CA VAL A 135 -6.17 -13.44 -15.73
C VAL A 135 -6.04 -13.52 -17.24
N ASP A 136 -6.95 -14.22 -17.90
CA ASP A 136 -6.98 -14.35 -19.37
C ASP A 136 -6.95 -12.99 -20.05
N LYS A 137 -6.27 -12.91 -21.22
CA LYS A 137 -6.04 -11.65 -21.94
C LYS A 137 -7.34 -10.92 -22.30
N LYS A 138 -8.35 -11.64 -22.75
CA LYS A 138 -9.63 -11.04 -23.14
C LYS A 138 -10.33 -10.41 -21.94
N GLU A 139 -10.35 -11.12 -20.82
CA GLU A 139 -11.00 -10.65 -19.60
C GLU A 139 -10.24 -9.49 -18.94
N ARG A 140 -8.89 -9.56 -18.84
CA ARG A 140 -8.11 -8.45 -18.27
C ARG A 140 -8.21 -7.18 -19.12
N THR A 141 -8.28 -7.30 -20.46
CA THR A 141 -8.50 -6.16 -21.34
C THR A 141 -9.87 -5.53 -21.07
N ARG A 142 -10.92 -6.34 -20.93
CA ARG A 142 -12.27 -5.87 -20.60
C ARG A 142 -12.28 -5.08 -19.28
N LEU A 143 -11.75 -5.68 -18.21
CA LEU A 143 -11.71 -5.05 -16.87
C LEU A 143 -10.87 -3.77 -16.87
N ALA A 144 -9.73 -3.77 -17.54
CA ALA A 144 -8.88 -2.58 -17.63
C ALA A 144 -9.53 -1.45 -18.43
N MET A 145 -10.28 -1.77 -19.51
CA MET A 145 -11.04 -0.79 -20.28
C MET A 145 -12.16 -0.16 -19.45
N GLU A 146 -12.89 -0.96 -18.67
CA GLU A 146 -13.91 -0.46 -17.74
C GLU A 146 -13.30 0.47 -16.70
N ALA A 147 -12.17 0.08 -16.10
CA ALA A 147 -11.45 0.93 -15.15
C ALA A 147 -10.95 2.24 -15.77
N LEU A 148 -10.47 2.21 -17.01
CA LEU A 148 -10.07 3.42 -17.75
C LEU A 148 -11.26 4.33 -18.05
N GLU A 149 -12.41 3.77 -18.41
CA GLU A 149 -13.64 4.54 -18.64
C GLU A 149 -14.11 5.21 -17.34
N LEU A 150 -14.10 4.51 -16.20
CA LEU A 150 -14.44 5.05 -14.88
C LEU A 150 -13.59 6.29 -14.51
N VAL A 151 -12.33 6.32 -14.90
CA VAL A 151 -11.45 7.46 -14.62
C VAL A 151 -11.42 8.50 -15.76
N GLY A 152 -12.29 8.36 -16.79
CA GLY A 152 -12.39 9.31 -17.89
C GLY A 152 -11.21 9.29 -18.85
N LEU A 153 -10.64 8.12 -19.12
CA LEU A 153 -9.51 7.91 -20.04
C LEU A 153 -9.88 7.04 -21.25
N LYS A 154 -11.18 6.92 -21.57
CA LYS A 154 -11.64 6.28 -22.81
C LYS A 154 -11.08 7.01 -24.03
N GLY A 155 -10.50 6.27 -24.98
CA GLY A 155 -9.84 6.77 -26.18
C GLY A 155 -8.32 7.01 -26.02
N TRP A 156 -7.75 6.80 -24.80
CA TRP A 156 -6.33 6.96 -24.52
C TRP A 156 -5.58 5.64 -24.36
N GLU A 157 -6.21 4.51 -24.62
CA GLU A 157 -5.74 3.16 -24.32
C GLU A 157 -4.38 2.85 -24.96
N ASN A 158 -4.16 3.34 -26.18
CA ASN A 158 -2.96 3.07 -26.99
C ASN A 158 -1.82 4.07 -26.76
N HIS A 159 -2.09 5.15 -26.01
CA HIS A 159 -1.06 6.15 -25.72
C HIS A 159 -0.04 5.63 -24.69
N ARG A 160 1.14 6.25 -24.66
CA ARG A 160 2.18 6.00 -23.64
C ARG A 160 2.10 7.05 -22.52
N PRO A 161 2.65 6.77 -21.34
CA PRO A 161 2.64 7.71 -20.23
C PRO A 161 3.25 9.08 -20.55
N ASP A 162 4.27 9.15 -21.37
CA ASP A 162 4.95 10.39 -21.79
C ASP A 162 4.06 11.31 -22.68
N GLN A 163 3.01 10.76 -23.26
CA GLN A 163 2.03 11.49 -24.06
C GLN A 163 0.86 12.06 -23.21
N LEU A 164 0.87 11.82 -21.90
CA LEU A 164 -0.19 12.19 -20.98
C LEU A 164 0.21 13.36 -20.08
N SER A 165 -0.76 14.20 -19.72
CA SER A 165 -0.56 15.16 -18.62
C SER A 165 -0.37 14.42 -17.28
N GLY A 166 0.22 15.11 -16.28
CA GLY A 166 0.41 14.52 -14.94
C GLY A 166 -0.90 14.04 -14.30
N GLY A 167 -2.01 14.78 -14.46
CA GLY A 167 -3.31 14.38 -13.97
C GLY A 167 -3.86 13.14 -14.68
N MET A 168 -3.59 12.99 -15.99
CA MET A 168 -3.97 11.76 -16.73
C MET A 168 -3.12 10.57 -16.26
N GLN A 169 -1.82 10.74 -16.06
CA GLN A 169 -0.94 9.69 -15.53
C GLN A 169 -1.40 9.22 -14.14
N GLN A 170 -1.85 10.15 -13.28
CA GLN A 170 -2.43 9.81 -11.98
C GLN A 170 -3.69 8.94 -12.14
N ARG A 171 -4.58 9.31 -13.06
CA ARG A 171 -5.80 8.53 -13.37
C ARG A 171 -5.49 7.15 -13.94
N VAL A 172 -4.45 6.99 -14.75
CA VAL A 172 -3.98 5.65 -15.18
C VAL A 172 -3.52 4.82 -13.97
N GLY A 173 -2.79 5.43 -13.03
CA GLY A 173 -2.40 4.77 -11.78
C GLY A 173 -3.60 4.33 -10.94
N LEU A 174 -4.66 5.15 -10.91
CA LEU A 174 -5.92 4.81 -10.25
C LEU A 174 -6.63 3.66 -10.97
N ALA A 175 -6.79 3.73 -12.29
CA ALA A 175 -7.40 2.66 -13.10
C ALA A 175 -6.68 1.32 -12.89
N ARG A 176 -5.34 1.31 -12.85
CA ARG A 176 -4.54 0.10 -12.55
C ARG A 176 -4.86 -0.49 -11.18
N GLY A 177 -5.13 0.34 -10.18
CA GLY A 177 -5.55 -0.12 -8.84
C GLY A 177 -6.97 -0.69 -8.88
N LEU A 178 -7.90 0.01 -9.53
CA LEU A 178 -9.33 -0.35 -9.60
C LEU A 178 -9.57 -1.61 -10.45
N ALA A 179 -8.83 -1.80 -11.55
CA ALA A 179 -9.05 -2.93 -12.47
C ALA A 179 -8.95 -4.30 -11.77
N ASN A 180 -8.21 -4.39 -10.68
CA ASN A 180 -8.05 -5.62 -9.89
C ASN A 180 -9.22 -5.89 -8.94
N ASP A 181 -10.16 -4.96 -8.79
CA ASP A 181 -11.25 -5.02 -7.80
C ASP A 181 -10.75 -5.43 -6.40
N PRO A 182 -9.79 -4.69 -5.81
CA PRO A 182 -9.18 -5.06 -4.55
C PRO A 182 -10.11 -4.79 -3.37
N ASP A 183 -10.01 -5.59 -2.31
CA ASP A 183 -10.72 -5.33 -1.05
C ASP A 183 -10.30 -4.00 -0.39
N ILE A 184 -9.05 -3.55 -0.64
CA ILE A 184 -8.46 -2.33 -0.09
C ILE A 184 -7.73 -1.57 -1.19
N LEU A 185 -8.06 -0.31 -1.39
CA LEU A 185 -7.39 0.61 -2.29
C LEU A 185 -6.69 1.71 -1.50
#